data_f59f55f01b009d3aede94f1323d8fd3d
#
_entry.id   f59f55f01b009d3aede94f1323d8fd3d
#
_cell.length_a   1.000
_cell.length_b   1.000
_cell.length_c   1.000
_cell.angle_alpha   90.00
_cell.angle_beta   90.00
_cell.angle_gamma   90.00
#
_symmetry.space_group_name_H-M   'P 1'
#
loop_
_entity.id
_entity.type
_entity.pdbx_description
1 polymer ?
#
loop_
_entity_poly.entity_id
_entity_poly.type
_entity_poly.pdbx_seq_one_letter_code
_entity_poly.pdbx_strand_id
1 'polypeptide(L)'
;AYLMVMVFLAPMLAGCTDLLGSNSPPTATMTVDPSGTVKAGDPVTFSAAGSSDPDGDALTFEWDFGDGNTGTGLTTSHSYAQPGNFVAKLAVGDGTHEASISKTISVVDSSAREPNAEITSSKDNDCEGEEPSASGNMVIVWVCEDDNDVNEREVEVSTSVTLDGSDSWAGCDPDDSSCYSEEYLVEWKWDLDTYTDSDNDGITDNDVDASGETYTWESRPAGAWEVKLTVVDNNGFEDSTKSMVYVNYRGVWKDFVIDRAAPNPVIMTWEYPVTYDQESKDKIRYMRAKLSYPKEDDDQPGGGLPGQTTDNRLDLYMYNSTDEAVSNTSGIENDNRDAGDCGSDEFCVWMVIGGSTVRGFLPGDWTVDLENAETHNTEVNEFVIELQYR
;
A
#
# COMPACT_ATOMS: atom_id res chain seq x y z
N ALA A 1 -33.48 54.55 -58.35
CA ALA A 1 -33.56 55.12 -57.02
C ALA A 1 -32.43 54.56 -56.17
N TYR A 2 -31.34 55.35 -56.03
CA TYR A 2 -30.22 55.02 -55.15
C TYR A 2 -30.48 55.62 -53.76
N LEU A 3 -30.57 54.79 -52.76
CA LEU A 3 -30.67 55.21 -51.34
C LEU A 3 -29.26 55.34 -50.78
N MET A 4 -28.82 56.59 -50.57
CA MET A 4 -27.50 56.89 -49.96
C MET A 4 -27.65 56.86 -48.45
N VAL A 5 -27.08 55.89 -47.83
CA VAL A 5 -26.97 55.77 -46.33
C VAL A 5 -25.79 56.61 -45.89
N MET A 6 -26.04 57.72 -45.23
CA MET A 6 -24.99 58.50 -44.55
C MET A 6 -24.64 57.78 -43.19
N VAL A 7 -23.44 57.24 -43.10
CA VAL A 7 -22.85 56.76 -41.82
C VAL A 7 -22.26 58.00 -41.13
N PHE A 8 -22.88 58.40 -40.03
CA PHE A 8 -22.28 59.37 -39.10
C PHE A 8 -21.21 58.63 -38.27
N LEU A 9 -19.91 58.88 -38.50
CA LEU A 9 -18.86 58.61 -37.62
C LEU A 9 -18.92 59.64 -36.47
N ALA A 10 -19.41 59.16 -35.31
CA ALA A 10 -19.17 59.86 -34.03
C ALA A 10 -17.73 59.51 -33.55
N PRO A 11 -16.89 60.48 -33.22
CA PRO A 11 -15.64 60.18 -32.53
C PRO A 11 -15.96 59.70 -31.10
N MET A 12 -15.70 58.42 -30.82
CA MET A 12 -15.62 57.96 -29.46
C MET A 12 -14.40 58.65 -28.86
N LEU A 13 -14.60 59.66 -28.06
CA LEU A 13 -13.67 60.08 -27.03
C LEU A 13 -13.66 58.95 -26.00
N ALA A 14 -12.76 57.98 -26.17
CA ALA A 14 -12.36 57.10 -25.11
C ALA A 14 -11.64 57.98 -24.07
N GLY A 15 -12.38 58.34 -23.04
CA GLY A 15 -11.81 58.93 -21.85
C GLY A 15 -10.82 57.92 -21.27
N CYS A 16 -9.54 58.24 -21.32
CA CYS A 16 -8.54 57.70 -20.39
C CYS A 16 -8.92 58.21 -18.98
N THR A 17 -9.75 57.50 -18.30
CA THR A 17 -9.89 57.57 -16.85
C THR A 17 -9.53 56.19 -16.36
N ASP A 18 -8.35 56.07 -15.85
CA ASP A 18 -7.73 55.23 -14.83
C ASP A 18 -6.27 54.95 -15.21
N LEU A 19 -5.48 56.03 -15.19
CA LEU A 19 -4.01 55.93 -15.21
C LEU A 19 -3.46 55.97 -13.75
N LEU A 20 -4.32 55.76 -12.78
CA LEU A 20 -3.96 55.45 -11.40
C LEU A 20 -4.57 54.09 -11.14
N GLY A 21 -3.87 53.02 -11.49
CA GLY A 21 -4.19 51.70 -11.01
C GLY A 21 -4.32 51.80 -9.50
N SER A 22 -5.46 51.39 -8.94
CA SER A 22 -5.59 51.26 -7.48
C SER A 22 -4.58 50.20 -7.05
N ASN A 23 -3.59 50.59 -6.26
CA ASN A 23 -2.66 49.62 -5.69
C ASN A 23 -3.44 48.60 -4.85
N SER A 24 -3.25 47.32 -5.12
CA SER A 24 -3.88 46.21 -4.44
C SER A 24 -3.00 45.75 -3.29
N PRO A 25 -3.53 45.31 -2.16
CA PRO A 25 -2.72 44.82 -1.05
C PRO A 25 -1.98 43.55 -1.40
N PRO A 26 -0.77 43.33 -0.86
CA PRO A 26 -0.04 42.09 -1.04
C PRO A 26 -0.71 40.90 -0.36
N THR A 27 -0.32 39.69 -0.77
CA THR A 27 -0.67 38.43 -0.11
C THR A 27 0.52 37.92 0.69
N ALA A 28 0.35 37.71 1.99
CA ALA A 28 1.37 37.19 2.89
C ALA A 28 1.31 35.66 2.98
N THR A 29 2.43 35.00 2.76
CA THR A 29 2.60 33.54 2.94
C THR A 29 3.81 33.29 3.81
N MET A 30 3.70 32.39 4.78
CA MET A 30 4.77 32.03 5.72
C MET A 30 5.00 30.53 5.73
N THR A 31 6.25 30.12 5.56
CA THR A 31 6.72 28.75 5.87
C THR A 31 7.73 28.81 7.00
N VAL A 32 7.74 27.76 7.81
CA VAL A 32 8.60 27.63 8.99
C VAL A 32 9.25 26.24 8.94
N ASP A 33 10.55 26.16 9.16
CA ASP A 33 11.33 24.93 9.17
C ASP A 33 12.24 24.88 10.41
N PRO A 34 12.14 23.85 11.26
CA PRO A 34 11.17 22.75 11.21
C PRO A 34 9.72 23.21 11.41
N SER A 35 8.76 22.48 10.83
CA SER A 35 7.32 22.86 10.86
C SER A 35 6.60 22.47 12.16
N GLY A 36 7.18 21.55 12.92
CA GLY A 36 6.64 20.99 14.17
C GLY A 36 7.21 21.65 15.42
N THR A 37 7.30 20.86 16.50
CA THR A 37 7.91 21.26 17.77
C THR A 37 9.41 21.42 17.65
N VAL A 38 9.98 22.41 18.32
CA VAL A 38 11.43 22.70 18.30
C VAL A 38 11.99 22.71 19.72
N LYS A 39 13.28 22.43 19.87
CA LYS A 39 13.97 22.52 21.18
C LYS A 39 14.48 23.94 21.43
N ALA A 40 14.47 24.33 22.68
CA ALA A 40 15.01 25.62 23.08
C ALA A 40 16.51 25.72 22.69
N GLY A 41 16.84 26.77 21.96
CA GLY A 41 18.18 27.01 21.42
C GLY A 41 18.39 26.56 19.97
N ASP A 42 17.54 25.69 19.43
CA ASP A 42 17.63 25.26 18.05
C ASP A 42 17.22 26.39 17.08
N PRO A 43 17.83 26.47 15.90
CA PRO A 43 17.49 27.49 14.91
C PRO A 43 16.19 27.11 14.18
N VAL A 44 15.29 28.07 14.06
CA VAL A 44 14.08 28.01 13.26
C VAL A 44 14.23 28.94 12.07
N THR A 45 14.00 28.44 10.87
CA THR A 45 14.03 29.21 9.63
C THR A 45 12.63 29.65 9.24
N PHE A 46 12.44 30.93 9.01
CA PHE A 46 11.20 31.54 8.55
C PHE A 46 11.39 32.02 7.12
N SER A 47 10.43 31.72 6.23
CA SER A 47 10.47 32.14 4.84
C SER A 47 9.12 32.71 4.40
N ALA A 48 9.20 33.87 3.73
CA ALA A 48 8.09 34.56 3.08
C ALA A 48 8.07 34.35 1.54
N ALA A 49 8.80 33.35 1.02
CA ALA A 49 9.02 33.17 -0.43
C ALA A 49 7.74 32.93 -1.26
N GLY A 50 6.62 32.53 -0.60
CA GLY A 50 5.31 32.37 -1.25
C GLY A 50 4.48 33.67 -1.28
N SER A 51 4.95 34.76 -0.70
CA SER A 51 4.23 36.05 -0.71
C SER A 51 4.30 36.71 -2.09
N SER A 52 3.21 37.37 -2.49
CA SER A 52 3.10 38.02 -3.79
C SER A 52 2.29 39.30 -3.74
N ASP A 53 2.51 40.15 -4.72
CA ASP A 53 1.73 41.36 -4.96
C ASP A 53 1.02 41.29 -6.31
N PRO A 54 -0.30 41.58 -6.38
CA PRO A 54 -1.06 41.55 -7.65
C PRO A 54 -0.60 42.54 -8.70
N ASP A 55 -0.06 43.68 -8.28
CA ASP A 55 0.42 44.75 -9.16
C ASP A 55 1.91 44.60 -9.50
N GLY A 56 2.61 43.66 -8.84
CA GLY A 56 4.02 43.38 -9.03
C GLY A 56 4.97 44.33 -8.31
N ASP A 57 4.47 44.99 -7.26
CA ASP A 57 5.25 45.92 -6.45
C ASP A 57 6.32 45.23 -5.62
N ALA A 58 7.36 45.97 -5.27
CA ALA A 58 8.45 45.44 -4.47
C ALA A 58 8.01 45.25 -3.01
N LEU A 59 8.14 44.01 -2.50
CA LEU A 59 7.70 43.64 -1.15
C LEU A 59 8.81 43.89 -0.11
N THR A 60 8.39 44.31 1.07
CA THR A 60 9.18 44.36 2.31
C THR A 60 8.64 43.35 3.29
N PHE A 61 9.52 42.78 4.15
CA PHE A 61 9.20 41.70 5.07
C PHE A 61 9.70 42.05 6.46
N GLU A 62 8.78 42.08 7.44
CA GLU A 62 9.07 42.31 8.86
C GLU A 62 8.55 41.13 9.69
N TRP A 63 9.39 40.64 10.58
CA TRP A 63 9.11 39.49 11.44
C TRP A 63 9.08 39.90 12.90
N ASP A 64 8.04 39.46 13.61
CA ASP A 64 7.96 39.44 15.06
C ASP A 64 7.90 37.98 15.48
N PHE A 65 8.88 37.49 16.24
CA PHE A 65 8.97 36.09 16.65
C PHE A 65 8.11 35.74 17.85
N GLY A 66 7.48 36.75 18.48
CA GLY A 66 6.57 36.56 19.63
C GLY A 66 7.28 36.42 20.98
N ASP A 67 8.60 36.44 21.02
CA ASP A 67 9.43 36.43 22.22
C ASP A 67 10.05 37.83 22.56
N GLY A 68 9.64 38.83 21.79
CA GLY A 68 10.15 40.20 21.88
C GLY A 68 11.30 40.49 20.91
N ASN A 69 11.75 39.51 20.14
CA ASN A 69 12.72 39.70 19.09
C ASN A 69 12.03 39.89 17.74
N THR A 70 12.70 40.60 16.84
CA THR A 70 12.20 40.89 15.49
C THR A 70 13.28 40.58 14.43
N GLY A 71 12.83 40.42 13.18
CA GLY A 71 13.71 40.19 12.04
C GLY A 71 13.21 40.87 10.77
N THR A 72 13.99 40.87 9.69
CA THR A 72 13.59 41.41 8.38
C THR A 72 14.15 40.54 7.25
N GLY A 73 13.53 40.68 6.06
CA GLY A 73 13.98 39.99 4.84
C GLY A 73 13.10 38.82 4.46
N LEU A 74 13.28 38.37 3.20
CA LEU A 74 12.49 37.28 2.60
C LEU A 74 12.65 35.96 3.37
N THR A 75 13.84 35.72 3.93
CA THR A 75 14.14 34.56 4.78
C THR A 75 14.97 35.04 5.96
N THR A 76 14.66 34.54 7.16
CA THR A 76 15.37 34.84 8.40
C THR A 76 15.43 33.59 9.29
N SER A 77 16.35 33.58 10.26
CA SER A 77 16.45 32.51 11.26
C SER A 77 16.38 33.10 12.66
N HIS A 78 15.70 32.39 13.55
CA HIS A 78 15.61 32.77 14.97
C HIS A 78 15.69 31.54 15.87
N SER A 79 16.22 31.70 17.10
CA SER A 79 16.29 30.63 18.10
C SER A 79 15.62 31.12 19.41
N TYR A 80 14.67 30.35 19.91
CA TYR A 80 13.99 30.65 21.16
C TYR A 80 14.81 30.12 22.34
N ALA A 81 15.10 31.01 23.32
CA ALA A 81 15.97 30.64 24.44
C ALA A 81 15.26 29.85 25.56
N GLN A 82 13.93 29.84 25.60
CA GLN A 82 13.11 29.21 26.63
C GLN A 82 11.97 28.42 26.04
N PRO A 83 11.53 27.32 26.69
CA PRO A 83 10.32 26.62 26.32
C PRO A 83 9.07 27.53 26.40
N GLY A 84 8.11 27.27 25.52
CA GLY A 84 6.83 28.02 25.47
C GLY A 84 6.21 27.99 24.07
N ASN A 85 4.99 28.54 23.99
CA ASN A 85 4.32 28.74 22.71
C ASN A 85 4.46 30.21 22.30
N PHE A 86 5.15 30.44 21.19
CA PHE A 86 5.39 31.76 20.65
C PHE A 86 4.57 31.96 19.37
N VAL A 87 3.94 33.15 19.23
CA VAL A 87 3.17 33.49 18.02
C VAL A 87 4.08 34.32 17.11
N ALA A 88 4.71 33.67 16.15
CA ALA A 88 5.48 34.37 15.12
C ALA A 88 4.52 35.02 14.11
N LYS A 89 4.80 36.29 13.78
CA LYS A 89 4.04 37.09 12.84
C LYS A 89 4.94 37.61 11.72
N LEU A 90 4.48 37.48 10.48
CA LEU A 90 5.04 38.12 9.30
C LEU A 90 4.12 39.27 8.89
N ALA A 91 4.71 40.45 8.67
CA ALA A 91 4.10 41.57 7.99
C ALA A 91 4.76 41.74 6.61
N VAL A 92 3.96 41.82 5.56
CA VAL A 92 4.38 42.01 4.17
C VAL A 92 3.81 43.32 3.67
N GLY A 93 4.67 44.25 3.30
CA GLY A 93 4.28 45.58 2.80
C GLY A 93 4.75 45.83 1.38
N ASP A 94 3.90 46.51 0.57
CA ASP A 94 4.18 47.01 -0.80
C ASP A 94 4.59 48.49 -0.82
N GLY A 95 4.70 49.12 0.35
CA GLY A 95 4.94 50.54 0.51
C GLY A 95 3.66 51.40 0.67
N THR A 96 2.48 50.84 0.45
CA THR A 96 1.17 51.51 0.57
C THR A 96 0.23 50.72 1.46
N HIS A 97 0.20 49.40 1.32
CA HIS A 97 -0.63 48.47 2.08
C HIS A 97 0.27 47.45 2.81
N GLU A 98 -0.35 46.79 3.80
CA GLU A 98 0.30 45.72 4.55
C GLU A 98 -0.64 44.54 4.71
N ALA A 99 -0.13 43.32 4.49
CA ALA A 99 -0.79 42.08 4.85
C ALA A 99 0.00 41.36 5.93
N SER A 100 -0.66 40.56 6.78
CA SER A 100 0.06 39.80 7.80
C SER A 100 -0.51 38.41 7.98
N ILE A 101 0.37 37.47 8.36
CA ILE A 101 0.06 36.09 8.73
C ILE A 101 0.79 35.71 10.00
N SER A 102 0.22 34.81 10.80
CA SER A 102 0.85 34.36 12.05
C SER A 102 0.84 32.84 12.12
N LYS A 103 1.86 32.27 12.78
CA LYS A 103 1.97 30.83 13.09
C LYS A 103 2.47 30.67 14.52
N THR A 104 1.89 29.73 15.26
CA THR A 104 2.39 29.36 16.59
C THR A 104 3.59 28.43 16.45
N ILE A 105 4.65 28.71 17.20
CA ILE A 105 5.85 27.89 17.31
C ILE A 105 5.85 27.30 18.72
N SER A 106 5.80 25.98 18.81
CA SER A 106 5.91 25.24 20.07
C SER A 106 7.38 24.96 20.35
N VAL A 107 7.88 25.45 21.48
CA VAL A 107 9.27 25.28 21.91
C VAL A 107 9.27 24.48 23.20
N VAL A 108 9.98 23.38 23.23
CA VAL A 108 10.14 22.49 24.40
C VAL A 108 11.54 22.61 25.00
N ASP A 109 11.76 21.96 26.14
CA ASP A 109 13.07 21.95 26.78
C ASP A 109 14.17 21.40 25.84
N SER A 110 15.36 21.94 25.93
CA SER A 110 16.50 21.50 25.13
C SER A 110 16.93 20.05 25.37
N SER A 111 16.54 19.46 26.51
CA SER A 111 16.79 18.07 26.87
C SER A 111 15.68 17.12 26.42
N ALA A 112 14.56 17.62 25.90
CA ALA A 112 13.48 16.78 25.40
C ALA A 112 13.97 15.86 24.28
N ARG A 113 13.47 14.63 24.26
CA ARG A 113 13.86 13.59 23.32
C ARG A 113 12.74 13.34 22.33
N GLU A 114 13.10 12.97 21.12
CA GLU A 114 12.17 12.54 20.10
C GLU A 114 11.67 11.13 20.39
N PRO A 115 10.42 10.79 20.05
CA PRO A 115 9.91 9.45 20.18
C PRO A 115 10.58 8.50 19.18
N ASN A 116 10.33 7.21 19.31
CA ASN A 116 10.71 6.19 18.34
C ASN A 116 9.47 5.42 17.92
N ALA A 117 9.20 5.41 16.63
CA ALA A 117 8.12 4.66 16.04
C ALA A 117 8.58 3.24 15.68
N GLU A 118 7.87 2.23 16.17
CA GLU A 118 8.14 0.83 15.84
C GLU A 118 6.85 0.09 15.53
N ILE A 119 6.84 -0.65 14.42
CA ILE A 119 5.75 -1.56 14.05
C ILE A 119 6.18 -2.95 14.44
N THR A 120 5.45 -3.55 15.38
CA THR A 120 5.70 -4.91 15.83
C THR A 120 5.50 -5.89 14.69
N SER A 121 6.52 -6.69 14.41
CA SER A 121 6.42 -7.74 13.40
C SER A 121 5.47 -8.84 13.87
N SER A 122 4.49 -9.19 13.07
CA SER A 122 3.56 -10.27 13.38
C SER A 122 3.49 -11.28 12.24
N LYS A 123 3.18 -12.53 12.62
CA LYS A 123 2.83 -13.61 11.71
C LYS A 123 1.57 -14.25 12.20
N ASP A 124 0.57 -14.25 11.37
CA ASP A 124 -0.61 -15.06 11.57
C ASP A 124 -0.67 -16.11 10.47
N ASN A 125 -0.83 -17.39 10.88
CA ASN A 125 -0.74 -18.51 9.97
C ASN A 125 -1.75 -19.57 10.38
N ASP A 126 -2.80 -19.67 9.60
CA ASP A 126 -3.81 -20.71 9.75
C ASP A 126 -3.39 -22.03 9.05
N CYS A 127 -2.22 -22.06 8.39
CA CYS A 127 -1.77 -23.23 7.63
C CYS A 127 -1.24 -24.34 8.53
N GLU A 128 -1.73 -25.57 8.34
CA GLU A 128 -1.14 -26.75 8.96
C GLU A 128 0.23 -27.06 8.34
N GLY A 129 1.28 -27.07 9.14
CA GLY A 129 2.56 -27.75 8.86
C GLY A 129 3.73 -26.93 8.31
N GLU A 130 3.58 -25.70 7.82
CA GLU A 130 4.73 -24.87 7.43
C GLU A 130 4.59 -23.43 7.93
N GLU A 131 5.38 -23.05 8.91
CA GLU A 131 5.51 -21.64 9.29
C GLU A 131 6.34 -20.89 8.24
N PRO A 132 5.78 -19.87 7.54
CA PRO A 132 6.59 -19.03 6.67
C PRO A 132 7.64 -18.28 7.49
N SER A 133 8.90 -18.36 7.07
CA SER A 133 9.97 -17.61 7.71
C SER A 133 9.84 -16.13 7.40
N ALA A 134 9.54 -15.28 8.39
CA ALA A 134 9.66 -13.84 8.28
C ALA A 134 10.98 -13.38 8.92
N SER A 135 11.67 -12.47 8.26
CA SER A 135 12.80 -11.73 8.82
C SER A 135 12.63 -10.25 8.50
N GLY A 136 12.76 -9.38 9.50
CA GLY A 136 12.60 -7.94 9.38
C GLY A 136 11.23 -7.43 9.83
N ASN A 137 11.05 -6.12 9.87
CA ASN A 137 9.82 -5.45 10.25
C ASN A 137 8.77 -5.63 9.15
N MET A 138 7.86 -6.58 9.33
CA MET A 138 6.76 -6.85 8.41
C MET A 138 5.66 -7.64 9.08
N VAL A 139 4.45 -7.43 8.59
CA VAL A 139 3.25 -8.16 9.00
C VAL A 139 2.90 -9.17 7.91
N ILE A 140 2.81 -10.45 8.26
CA ILE A 140 2.50 -11.51 7.30
C ILE A 140 1.31 -12.31 7.81
N VAL A 141 0.28 -12.39 6.98
CA VAL A 141 -0.90 -13.22 7.21
C VAL A 141 -0.96 -14.28 6.10
N TRP A 142 -1.18 -15.54 6.49
CA TRP A 142 -1.55 -16.60 5.58
C TRP A 142 -3.00 -16.99 5.85
N VAL A 143 -3.81 -16.88 4.84
CA VAL A 143 -5.18 -17.42 4.83
C VAL A 143 -5.12 -18.80 4.22
N CYS A 144 -5.35 -19.84 5.04
CA CYS A 144 -5.28 -21.24 4.61
C CYS A 144 -6.64 -21.90 4.76
N GLU A 145 -7.11 -22.44 3.66
CA GLU A 145 -8.35 -23.20 3.56
C GLU A 145 -7.98 -24.65 3.18
N ASP A 146 -7.80 -25.50 4.19
CA ASP A 146 -7.18 -26.83 4.02
C ASP A 146 -8.18 -27.94 3.67
N ASP A 147 -9.48 -27.65 3.56
CA ASP A 147 -10.55 -28.64 3.28
C ASP A 147 -11.73 -28.00 2.54
N ASN A 148 -11.47 -27.46 1.35
CA ASN A 148 -12.49 -26.80 0.54
C ASN A 148 -13.43 -27.82 -0.16
N ASP A 149 -14.73 -27.49 -0.24
CA ASP A 149 -15.67 -28.24 -1.06
C ASP A 149 -15.32 -28.06 -2.56
N VAL A 150 -15.17 -29.18 -3.28
CA VAL A 150 -14.88 -29.18 -4.72
C VAL A 150 -15.95 -28.46 -5.57
N ASN A 151 -17.13 -28.23 -5.02
CA ASN A 151 -18.20 -27.44 -5.65
C ASN A 151 -18.04 -25.93 -5.44
N GLU A 152 -17.19 -25.52 -4.50
CA GLU A 152 -16.83 -24.13 -4.22
C GLU A 152 -15.44 -23.86 -4.82
N ARG A 153 -15.45 -23.34 -6.06
CA ARG A 153 -14.24 -23.17 -6.87
C ARG A 153 -13.98 -21.70 -7.24
N GLU A 154 -14.74 -20.80 -6.70
CA GLU A 154 -14.53 -19.37 -6.74
C GLU A 154 -13.85 -18.97 -5.42
N VAL A 155 -12.59 -18.57 -5.49
CA VAL A 155 -11.77 -18.25 -4.31
C VAL A 155 -12.03 -16.80 -3.90
N GLU A 156 -12.55 -16.61 -2.71
CA GLU A 156 -12.72 -15.31 -2.08
C GLU A 156 -11.80 -15.19 -0.86
N VAL A 157 -10.77 -14.36 -0.95
CA VAL A 157 -9.85 -14.13 0.18
C VAL A 157 -10.31 -12.91 0.97
N SER A 158 -10.64 -13.09 2.23
CA SER A 158 -10.98 -11.99 3.14
C SER A 158 -10.51 -12.32 4.56
N THR A 159 -9.62 -11.51 5.09
CA THR A 159 -9.07 -11.67 6.44
C THR A 159 -8.96 -10.33 7.17
N SER A 160 -8.64 -10.37 8.45
CA SER A 160 -8.28 -9.19 9.23
C SER A 160 -6.78 -9.19 9.51
N VAL A 161 -6.17 -8.01 9.48
CA VAL A 161 -4.76 -7.80 9.78
C VAL A 161 -4.65 -6.91 11.01
N THR A 162 -3.94 -7.34 12.05
CA THR A 162 -3.65 -6.51 13.21
C THR A 162 -2.32 -5.78 13.00
N LEU A 163 -2.37 -4.46 13.02
CA LEU A 163 -1.22 -3.57 13.07
C LEU A 163 -0.97 -3.19 14.54
N ASP A 164 0.26 -3.33 14.99
CA ASP A 164 0.64 -3.13 16.38
C ASP A 164 1.84 -2.18 16.47
N GLY A 165 1.65 -1.04 17.13
CA GLY A 165 2.66 -0.01 17.39
C GLY A 165 3.06 0.06 18.87
N SER A 166 2.72 -0.95 19.69
CA SER A 166 2.95 -0.94 21.15
C SER A 166 4.43 -0.96 21.53
N ASP A 167 5.31 -1.39 20.63
CA ASP A 167 6.77 -1.36 20.85
C ASP A 167 7.37 0.04 20.64
N SER A 168 6.56 1.03 20.22
CA SER A 168 6.99 2.43 20.11
C SER A 168 7.14 3.06 21.50
N TRP A 169 8.09 3.98 21.65
CA TRP A 169 8.32 4.66 22.94
C TRP A 169 8.60 6.16 22.79
N ALA A 170 8.51 6.91 23.88
CA ALA A 170 8.88 8.33 23.96
C ALA A 170 10.00 8.53 24.98
N GLY A 171 10.94 9.40 24.66
CA GLY A 171 12.00 9.84 25.53
C GLY A 171 13.10 8.83 25.78
N CYS A 172 12.81 7.71 26.44
CA CYS A 172 13.76 6.67 26.77
C CYS A 172 13.36 5.32 26.16
N ASP A 173 14.33 4.63 25.61
CA ASP A 173 14.19 3.22 25.26
C ASP A 173 13.82 2.42 26.52
N PRO A 174 12.71 1.68 26.55
CA PRO A 174 12.27 0.91 27.71
C PRO A 174 13.27 -0.17 28.13
N ASP A 175 14.16 -0.59 27.24
CA ASP A 175 15.24 -1.54 27.55
C ASP A 175 16.46 -0.89 28.22
N ASP A 176 16.59 0.43 28.17
CA ASP A 176 17.64 1.18 28.86
C ASP A 176 17.24 1.53 30.30
N SER A 177 17.51 0.65 31.22
CA SER A 177 17.23 0.84 32.66
C SER A 177 17.98 2.02 33.30
N SER A 178 18.92 2.66 32.61
CA SER A 178 19.68 3.82 33.07
C SER A 178 19.02 5.13 32.64
N CYS A 179 18.07 5.11 31.73
CA CYS A 179 17.34 6.24 31.23
C CYS A 179 16.03 6.42 32.01
N TYR A 180 15.70 7.67 32.32
CA TYR A 180 14.42 8.07 32.89
C TYR A 180 13.89 9.26 32.12
N SER A 181 12.62 9.18 31.73
CA SER A 181 11.92 10.25 31.02
C SER A 181 10.51 10.40 31.56
N GLU A 182 9.97 11.62 31.55
CA GLU A 182 8.55 11.92 31.82
C GLU A 182 7.75 12.01 30.51
N GLU A 183 8.41 11.77 29.37
CA GLU A 183 7.82 11.77 28.04
C GLU A 183 7.02 10.49 27.83
N TYR A 184 5.88 10.61 27.15
CA TYR A 184 5.00 9.50 26.82
C TYR A 184 4.29 9.76 25.48
N LEU A 185 3.93 8.70 24.78
CA LEU A 185 3.20 8.79 23.54
C LEU A 185 1.74 9.17 23.78
N VAL A 186 1.19 10.02 22.93
CA VAL A 186 -0.19 10.53 23.00
C VAL A 186 -1.01 10.18 21.77
N GLU A 187 -0.37 9.95 20.62
CA GLU A 187 -1.04 9.61 19.37
C GLU A 187 -0.26 8.54 18.60
N TRP A 188 -0.99 7.65 17.94
CA TRP A 188 -0.53 6.70 16.92
C TRP A 188 -1.41 6.92 15.69
N LYS A 189 -0.80 7.27 14.58
CA LYS A 189 -1.44 7.58 13.30
C LYS A 189 -0.96 6.57 12.27
N TRP A 190 -1.89 5.87 11.63
CA TRP A 190 -1.62 4.88 10.61
C TRP A 190 -2.03 5.41 9.24
N ASP A 191 -1.11 5.36 8.30
CA ASP A 191 -1.35 5.42 6.87
C ASP A 191 -1.30 3.97 6.36
N LEU A 192 -2.42 3.49 5.84
CA LEU A 192 -2.62 2.07 5.51
C LEU A 192 -2.11 1.70 4.11
N ASP A 193 -1.84 2.69 3.27
CA ASP A 193 -1.27 2.51 1.93
C ASP A 193 -0.54 3.78 1.48
N THR A 194 0.77 3.83 1.72
CA THR A 194 1.61 5.00 1.43
C THR A 194 1.71 5.39 -0.06
N TYR A 195 1.00 4.68 -0.93
CA TYR A 195 0.89 4.97 -2.38
C TYR A 195 -0.46 5.55 -2.78
N THR A 196 -1.42 5.61 -1.85
CA THR A 196 -2.76 6.15 -2.07
C THR A 196 -2.89 7.48 -1.31
N ASP A 197 -3.23 8.56 -2.00
CA ASP A 197 -3.55 9.87 -1.43
C ASP A 197 -5.04 9.88 -1.03
N SER A 198 -5.33 9.53 0.23
CA SER A 198 -6.70 9.36 0.72
C SER A 198 -7.36 10.69 1.10
N ASP A 199 -6.59 11.71 1.45
CA ASP A 199 -7.09 13.05 1.81
C ASP A 199 -7.06 14.06 0.64
N ASN A 200 -6.44 13.68 -0.49
CA ASN A 200 -6.32 14.46 -1.73
C ASN A 200 -5.52 15.77 -1.55
N ASP A 201 -4.49 15.76 -0.71
CA ASP A 201 -3.60 16.91 -0.52
C ASP A 201 -2.41 16.92 -1.50
N GLY A 202 -2.21 15.85 -2.25
CA GLY A 202 -1.15 15.64 -3.23
C GLY A 202 0.09 14.96 -2.65
N ILE A 203 0.04 14.46 -1.41
CA ILE A 203 1.12 13.73 -0.73
C ILE A 203 0.56 12.38 -0.26
N THR A 204 1.05 11.29 -0.81
CA THR A 204 0.48 9.96 -0.59
C THR A 204 0.93 9.29 0.71
N ASP A 205 1.97 9.78 1.37
CA ASP A 205 2.56 9.12 2.55
C ASP A 205 2.46 9.95 3.85
N ASN A 206 1.44 10.81 3.93
CA ASN A 206 1.13 11.60 5.12
C ASN A 206 -0.31 11.46 5.61
N ASP A 207 -1.09 10.59 4.98
CA ASP A 207 -2.49 10.36 5.30
C ASP A 207 -2.66 9.73 6.70
N VAL A 208 -3.81 9.97 7.29
CA VAL A 208 -4.22 9.32 8.55
C VAL A 208 -5.51 8.56 8.31
N ASP A 209 -5.37 7.29 7.92
CA ASP A 209 -6.50 6.40 7.65
C ASP A 209 -7.06 5.77 8.93
N ALA A 210 -6.19 5.57 9.93
CA ALA A 210 -6.55 4.97 11.21
C ALA A 210 -5.73 5.54 12.36
N SER A 211 -6.17 5.30 13.59
CA SER A 211 -5.48 5.75 14.80
C SER A 211 -5.62 4.73 15.93
N GLY A 212 -4.65 4.77 16.85
CA GLY A 212 -4.57 3.91 18.03
C GLY A 212 -3.29 3.10 18.06
N GLU A 213 -2.85 2.71 19.26
CA GLU A 213 -1.67 1.91 19.52
C GLU A 213 -1.71 0.58 18.73
N THR A 214 -2.90 -0.03 18.67
CA THR A 214 -3.19 -1.18 17.82
C THR A 214 -4.38 -0.87 16.92
N TYR A 215 -4.37 -1.40 15.69
CA TYR A 215 -5.45 -1.26 14.73
C TYR A 215 -5.72 -2.58 14.01
N THR A 216 -7.00 -3.00 13.97
CA THR A 216 -7.43 -4.17 13.20
C THR A 216 -8.00 -3.73 11.86
N TRP A 217 -7.33 -4.10 10.79
CA TRP A 217 -7.68 -3.76 9.42
C TRP A 217 -8.50 -4.89 8.79
N GLU A 218 -9.81 -4.69 8.76
CA GLU A 218 -10.77 -5.70 8.35
C GLU A 218 -10.86 -5.91 6.83
N SER A 219 -11.31 -7.09 6.43
CA SER A 219 -11.70 -7.45 5.07
C SER A 219 -10.58 -7.24 4.04
N ARG A 220 -9.37 -7.69 4.38
CA ARG A 220 -8.26 -7.61 3.43
C ARG A 220 -8.25 -8.78 2.46
N PRO A 221 -8.20 -8.50 1.15
CA PRO A 221 -7.95 -9.53 0.14
C PRO A 221 -6.49 -9.99 0.19
N ALA A 222 -6.14 -11.00 -0.59
CA ALA A 222 -4.73 -11.32 -0.85
C ALA A 222 -4.05 -10.13 -1.54
N GLY A 223 -2.85 -9.75 -1.07
CA GLY A 223 -2.13 -8.56 -1.57
C GLY A 223 -0.96 -8.15 -0.70
N ALA A 224 -0.38 -7.00 -1.03
CA ALA A 224 0.72 -6.39 -0.27
C ALA A 224 0.56 -4.87 -0.20
N TRP A 225 0.83 -4.30 0.97
CA TRP A 225 0.73 -2.85 1.21
C TRP A 225 1.96 -2.36 1.98
N GLU A 226 2.44 -1.16 1.70
CA GLU A 226 3.37 -0.45 2.55
C GLU A 226 2.58 0.47 3.47
N VAL A 227 2.60 0.16 4.77
CA VAL A 227 1.95 0.97 5.81
C VAL A 227 2.97 1.84 6.52
N LYS A 228 2.52 2.99 7.06
CA LYS A 228 3.34 3.87 7.88
C LYS A 228 2.67 4.12 9.22
N LEU A 229 3.45 4.01 10.28
CA LEU A 229 3.08 4.44 11.61
C LEU A 229 3.80 5.76 11.92
N THR A 230 3.05 6.76 12.34
CA THR A 230 3.58 7.98 12.94
C THR A 230 3.12 8.06 14.39
N VAL A 231 4.05 8.22 15.32
CA VAL A 231 3.76 8.41 16.74
C VAL A 231 4.06 9.84 17.15
N VAL A 232 3.29 10.35 18.11
CA VAL A 232 3.44 11.70 18.66
C VAL A 232 3.59 11.60 20.16
N ASP A 233 4.57 12.31 20.73
CA ASP A 233 4.76 12.39 22.18
C ASP A 233 4.01 13.58 22.81
N ASN A 234 4.02 13.66 24.15
CA ASN A 234 3.39 14.73 24.90
C ASN A 234 4.07 16.11 24.72
N ASN A 235 5.22 16.19 24.09
CA ASN A 235 5.89 17.42 23.67
C ASN A 235 5.50 17.84 22.25
N GLY A 236 4.84 16.96 21.50
CA GLY A 236 4.47 17.17 20.10
C GLY A 236 5.60 16.87 19.12
N PHE A 237 6.62 16.11 19.51
CA PHE A 237 7.55 15.50 18.58
C PHE A 237 6.92 14.31 17.90
N GLU A 238 7.29 14.11 16.65
CA GLU A 238 6.82 13.00 15.83
C GLU A 238 7.99 12.17 15.33
N ASP A 239 7.80 10.86 15.27
CA ASP A 239 8.65 9.94 14.54
C ASP A 239 7.79 8.98 13.74
N SER A 240 8.34 8.43 12.65
CA SER A 240 7.59 7.53 11.80
C SER A 240 8.44 6.39 11.26
N THR A 241 7.81 5.23 11.10
CA THR A 241 8.39 4.04 10.51
C THR A 241 7.45 3.43 9.49
N LYS A 242 8.00 2.70 8.51
CA LYS A 242 7.23 1.99 7.48
C LYS A 242 7.44 0.49 7.59
N SER A 243 6.42 -0.26 7.27
CA SER A 243 6.47 -1.72 7.21
C SER A 243 5.66 -2.25 6.03
N MET A 244 5.97 -3.48 5.61
CA MET A 244 5.16 -4.19 4.61
C MET A 244 4.15 -5.10 5.31
N VAL A 245 2.93 -5.08 4.79
CA VAL A 245 1.86 -6.02 5.12
C VAL A 245 1.67 -6.95 3.94
N TYR A 246 1.69 -8.26 4.19
CA TYR A 246 1.46 -9.28 3.18
C TYR A 246 0.30 -10.18 3.60
N VAL A 247 -0.70 -10.30 2.75
CA VAL A 247 -1.78 -11.28 2.88
C VAL A 247 -1.62 -12.30 1.77
N ASN A 248 -1.24 -13.51 2.13
CA ASN A 248 -1.03 -14.63 1.23
C ASN A 248 -2.21 -15.59 1.34
N TYR A 249 -2.42 -16.41 0.33
CA TYR A 249 -3.51 -17.39 0.29
C TYR A 249 -3.01 -18.78 -0.08
N ARG A 250 -3.60 -19.80 0.54
CA ARG A 250 -3.48 -21.21 0.17
C ARG A 250 -4.83 -21.90 0.30
N GLY A 251 -5.40 -22.33 -0.81
CA GLY A 251 -6.60 -23.17 -0.84
C GLY A 251 -6.26 -24.59 -1.23
N VAL A 252 -6.87 -25.57 -0.54
CA VAL A 252 -6.65 -26.99 -0.74
C VAL A 252 -7.98 -27.71 -0.90
N TRP A 253 -8.09 -28.50 -1.95
CA TRP A 253 -9.20 -29.40 -2.26
C TRP A 253 -8.69 -30.84 -2.26
N LYS A 254 -9.32 -31.73 -1.52
CA LYS A 254 -8.85 -33.12 -1.32
C LYS A 254 -9.88 -34.15 -1.69
N ASP A 255 -9.44 -35.33 -2.03
CA ASP A 255 -10.22 -36.58 -2.10
C ASP A 255 -11.50 -36.46 -2.96
N PHE A 256 -11.36 -35.92 -4.18
CA PHE A 256 -12.47 -35.80 -5.10
C PHE A 256 -12.22 -36.54 -6.42
N VAL A 257 -13.26 -36.74 -7.20
CA VAL A 257 -13.19 -37.45 -8.49
C VAL A 257 -13.52 -36.51 -9.63
N ILE A 258 -12.70 -36.53 -10.69
CA ILE A 258 -13.03 -35.91 -11.96
C ILE A 258 -13.53 -36.97 -12.95
N ASP A 259 -14.70 -36.71 -13.54
CA ASP A 259 -15.34 -37.65 -14.45
C ASP A 259 -14.53 -37.86 -15.74
N ARG A 260 -14.78 -38.99 -16.39
CA ARG A 260 -14.17 -39.36 -17.67
C ARG A 260 -14.62 -38.49 -18.84
N ALA A 261 -13.77 -38.38 -19.85
CA ALA A 261 -14.13 -37.82 -21.15
C ALA A 261 -15.26 -38.61 -21.82
N ALA A 262 -16.32 -37.92 -22.28
CA ALA A 262 -17.43 -38.59 -22.97
C ALA A 262 -18.24 -37.66 -23.90
N PRO A 263 -17.93 -37.38 -25.13
CA PRO A 263 -16.68 -37.66 -25.89
C PRO A 263 -15.59 -36.62 -25.73
N ASN A 264 -15.87 -35.49 -25.05
CA ASN A 264 -14.94 -34.40 -24.82
C ASN A 264 -14.31 -34.52 -23.41
N PRO A 265 -13.11 -33.99 -23.20
CA PRO A 265 -12.52 -33.87 -21.88
C PRO A 265 -13.47 -33.22 -20.87
N VAL A 266 -13.39 -33.65 -19.62
CA VAL A 266 -14.08 -32.97 -18.51
C VAL A 266 -13.11 -31.95 -17.92
N ILE A 267 -13.62 -30.72 -17.72
CA ILE A 267 -12.85 -29.62 -17.19
C ILE A 267 -13.53 -29.15 -15.90
N MET A 268 -12.74 -28.97 -14.86
CA MET A 268 -13.13 -28.32 -13.61
C MET A 268 -12.32 -27.05 -13.49
N THR A 269 -12.97 -25.91 -13.37
CA THR A 269 -12.34 -24.58 -13.35
C THR A 269 -12.40 -23.99 -11.95
N TRP A 270 -11.25 -23.50 -11.47
CA TRP A 270 -11.14 -22.66 -10.27
C TRP A 270 -10.83 -21.24 -10.71
N GLU A 271 -11.56 -20.28 -10.13
CA GLU A 271 -11.36 -18.85 -10.33
C GLU A 271 -10.81 -18.23 -9.04
N TYR A 272 -9.80 -17.36 -9.17
CA TYR A 272 -9.14 -16.74 -8.04
C TYR A 272 -8.63 -15.34 -8.38
N PRO A 273 -8.73 -14.38 -7.42
CA PRO A 273 -8.33 -13.00 -7.66
C PRO A 273 -6.80 -12.86 -7.64
N VAL A 274 -6.25 -12.20 -8.66
CA VAL A 274 -4.85 -11.79 -8.71
C VAL A 274 -4.78 -10.28 -8.67
N THR A 275 -4.39 -9.76 -7.53
CA THR A 275 -4.24 -8.32 -7.31
C THR A 275 -2.77 -7.93 -7.41
N TYR A 276 -2.48 -6.80 -7.97
CA TYR A 276 -1.19 -6.11 -7.89
C TYR A 276 -1.32 -4.70 -8.47
N ASP A 277 -0.40 -3.82 -8.08
CA ASP A 277 -0.26 -2.49 -8.65
C ASP A 277 1.17 -2.30 -9.16
N GLN A 278 1.33 -1.66 -10.33
CA GLN A 278 2.63 -1.39 -10.95
C GLN A 278 3.38 -0.25 -10.25
N GLU A 279 2.67 0.69 -9.66
CA GLU A 279 3.21 1.91 -9.06
C GLU A 279 3.52 1.73 -7.57
N SER A 280 2.79 0.84 -6.89
CA SER A 280 2.92 0.55 -5.47
C SER A 280 3.90 -0.60 -5.16
N LYS A 281 3.97 -0.98 -3.88
CA LYS A 281 4.66 -2.19 -3.39
C LYS A 281 3.79 -3.45 -3.46
N ASP A 282 2.50 -3.32 -3.82
CA ASP A 282 1.61 -4.47 -4.02
C ASP A 282 2.06 -5.29 -5.23
N LYS A 283 2.92 -6.27 -4.98
CA LYS A 283 3.54 -7.10 -6.02
C LYS A 283 3.51 -8.56 -5.63
N ILE A 284 2.78 -9.34 -6.43
CA ILE A 284 2.80 -10.79 -6.28
C ILE A 284 4.20 -11.34 -6.56
N ARG A 285 4.65 -12.24 -5.71
CA ARG A 285 5.94 -12.93 -5.83
C ARG A 285 5.84 -14.13 -6.75
N TYR A 286 4.82 -14.96 -6.53
CA TYR A 286 4.46 -16.06 -7.42
C TYR A 286 3.03 -16.51 -7.20
N MET A 287 2.51 -17.18 -8.19
CA MET A 287 1.32 -18.02 -8.14
C MET A 287 1.74 -19.45 -8.41
N ARG A 288 1.11 -20.40 -7.73
CA ARG A 288 1.32 -21.80 -8.05
C ARG A 288 0.03 -22.62 -7.93
N ALA A 289 -0.06 -23.65 -8.77
CA ALA A 289 -1.04 -24.70 -8.63
C ALA A 289 -0.31 -26.04 -8.56
N LYS A 290 -0.70 -26.87 -7.58
CA LYS A 290 -0.18 -28.24 -7.39
C LYS A 290 -1.33 -29.21 -7.58
N LEU A 291 -1.08 -30.30 -8.23
CA LEU A 291 -2.03 -31.40 -8.36
C LEU A 291 -1.34 -32.71 -8.01
N SER A 292 -1.93 -33.51 -7.11
CA SER A 292 -1.53 -34.90 -6.87
C SER A 292 -2.69 -35.85 -7.13
N TYR A 293 -2.39 -36.98 -7.75
CA TYR A 293 -3.35 -38.02 -8.10
C TYR A 293 -2.66 -39.39 -8.22
N PRO A 294 -3.40 -40.54 -8.04
CA PRO A 294 -2.83 -41.86 -8.13
C PRO A 294 -2.22 -42.13 -9.52
N LYS A 295 -1.12 -42.86 -9.57
CA LYS A 295 -0.52 -43.29 -10.85
C LYS A 295 -1.40 -44.25 -11.62
N GLU A 296 -2.05 -45.19 -10.90
CA GLU A 296 -2.93 -46.21 -11.46
C GLU A 296 -4.27 -46.16 -10.72
N ASP A 297 -5.38 -46.41 -11.39
CA ASP A 297 -6.69 -46.55 -10.80
C ASP A 297 -6.91 -47.96 -10.29
N ASP A 298 -7.17 -48.15 -8.99
CA ASP A 298 -7.43 -49.45 -8.37
C ASP A 298 -8.78 -50.05 -8.80
N ASP A 299 -9.70 -49.25 -9.36
CA ASP A 299 -11.08 -49.61 -9.67
C ASP A 299 -11.38 -49.78 -11.17
N GLN A 300 -10.47 -50.30 -11.97
CA GLN A 300 -10.80 -50.69 -13.34
C GLN A 300 -11.52 -52.07 -13.38
N PRO A 301 -12.86 -52.13 -13.35
CA PRO A 301 -13.58 -53.35 -13.62
C PRO A 301 -13.71 -53.56 -15.13
N GLY A 302 -12.68 -54.01 -15.74
CA GLY A 302 -12.78 -54.27 -17.16
C GLY A 302 -11.50 -54.64 -17.85
N GLY A 303 -10.99 -55.85 -17.59
CA GLY A 303 -10.31 -56.68 -18.55
C GLY A 303 -9.39 -56.02 -19.56
N GLY A 304 -8.48 -55.15 -19.08
CA GLY A 304 -7.26 -54.88 -19.85
C GLY A 304 -6.48 -56.19 -19.98
N LEU A 305 -5.88 -56.44 -21.13
CA LEU A 305 -4.99 -57.60 -21.32
C LEU A 305 -3.92 -57.53 -20.21
N PRO A 306 -3.55 -58.67 -19.59
CA PRO A 306 -2.54 -58.66 -18.53
C PRO A 306 -1.25 -57.97 -19.01
N GLY A 307 -0.93 -56.84 -18.40
CA GLY A 307 0.29 -56.07 -18.69
C GLY A 307 0.07 -54.71 -19.37
N GLN A 308 -1.16 -54.21 -19.48
CA GLN A 308 -1.43 -52.80 -19.83
C GLN A 308 -2.06 -52.10 -18.62
N THR A 309 -1.23 -51.58 -17.78
CA THR A 309 -1.60 -50.48 -16.88
C THR A 309 -1.55 -49.20 -17.73
N THR A 310 -2.67 -48.51 -17.87
CA THR A 310 -2.66 -47.13 -18.40
C THR A 310 -2.47 -46.21 -17.22
N ASP A 311 -1.33 -45.56 -17.13
CA ASP A 311 -1.08 -44.54 -16.14
C ASP A 311 -2.18 -43.47 -16.26
N ASN A 312 -2.68 -43.00 -15.12
CA ASN A 312 -3.59 -41.84 -15.05
C ASN A 312 -2.88 -40.60 -15.60
N ARG A 313 -3.66 -39.69 -16.20
CA ARG A 313 -3.14 -38.43 -16.69
C ARG A 313 -4.16 -37.32 -16.53
N LEU A 314 -3.85 -36.38 -15.63
CA LEU A 314 -4.60 -35.14 -15.44
C LEU A 314 -3.69 -33.97 -15.77
N ASP A 315 -4.21 -32.97 -16.47
CA ASP A 315 -3.45 -31.79 -16.84
C ASP A 315 -4.07 -30.51 -16.29
N LEU A 316 -3.20 -29.55 -15.95
CA LEU A 316 -3.59 -28.21 -15.50
C LEU A 316 -3.33 -27.20 -16.62
N TYR A 317 -4.23 -26.25 -16.76
CA TYR A 317 -4.10 -25.10 -17.65
C TYR A 317 -4.41 -23.83 -16.88
N MET A 318 -3.60 -22.81 -17.03
CA MET A 318 -3.79 -21.52 -16.35
C MET A 318 -4.01 -20.41 -17.37
N TYR A 319 -5.02 -19.60 -17.10
CA TYR A 319 -5.40 -18.46 -17.93
C TYR A 319 -5.42 -17.18 -17.09
N ASN A 320 -5.03 -16.07 -17.72
CA ASN A 320 -5.09 -14.75 -17.09
C ASN A 320 -6.52 -14.15 -17.12
N SER A 321 -6.68 -12.96 -16.60
CA SER A 321 -7.96 -12.24 -16.54
C SER A 321 -8.56 -11.86 -17.90
N THR A 322 -7.86 -12.13 -19.01
CA THR A 322 -8.32 -11.93 -20.40
C THR A 322 -8.43 -13.23 -21.17
N ASP A 323 -8.49 -14.38 -20.47
CA ASP A 323 -8.57 -15.74 -21.04
C ASP A 323 -7.37 -16.13 -21.92
N GLU A 324 -6.21 -15.48 -21.78
CA GLU A 324 -5.01 -15.90 -22.45
C GLU A 324 -4.31 -17.01 -21.68
N ALA A 325 -3.91 -18.09 -22.38
CA ALA A 325 -3.17 -19.19 -21.78
C ALA A 325 -1.78 -18.74 -21.30
N VAL A 326 -1.51 -18.91 -20.01
CA VAL A 326 -0.25 -18.51 -19.37
C VAL A 326 0.70 -19.70 -19.19
N SER A 327 0.17 -20.84 -18.77
CA SER A 327 0.95 -22.06 -18.52
C SER A 327 0.08 -23.30 -18.60
N ASN A 328 0.70 -24.47 -18.76
CA ASN A 328 0.03 -25.76 -18.66
C ASN A 328 1.02 -26.89 -18.32
N THR A 329 0.49 -28.04 -17.92
CA THR A 329 1.27 -29.24 -17.59
C THR A 329 1.24 -30.31 -18.69
N SER A 330 0.51 -30.10 -19.79
CA SER A 330 0.27 -31.10 -20.82
C SER A 330 1.54 -31.58 -21.54
N GLY A 331 2.60 -30.78 -21.50
CA GLY A 331 3.92 -31.15 -22.04
C GLY A 331 4.81 -31.95 -21.09
N ILE A 332 4.37 -32.19 -19.83
CA ILE A 332 5.15 -32.98 -18.86
C ILE A 332 4.88 -34.45 -19.06
N GLU A 333 5.90 -35.20 -19.44
CA GLU A 333 5.82 -36.67 -19.59
C GLU A 333 5.61 -37.34 -18.22
N ASN A 334 4.96 -38.51 -18.17
CA ASN A 334 4.63 -39.21 -16.92
C ASN A 334 5.85 -39.48 -16.04
N ASP A 335 7.00 -39.81 -16.61
CA ASP A 335 8.25 -40.05 -15.87
C ASP A 335 8.78 -38.79 -15.15
N ASN A 336 8.25 -37.61 -15.44
CA ASN A 336 8.64 -36.33 -14.88
C ASN A 336 7.51 -35.69 -14.02
N ARG A 337 6.45 -36.46 -13.70
CA ARG A 337 5.33 -36.03 -12.87
C ARG A 337 5.54 -36.41 -11.40
N ASP A 338 6.73 -36.14 -10.87
CA ASP A 338 7.13 -36.44 -9.51
C ASP A 338 7.77 -35.21 -8.82
N ALA A 339 7.05 -34.12 -8.78
CA ALA A 339 7.57 -32.81 -8.31
C ALA A 339 8.02 -32.78 -6.82
N GLY A 340 8.44 -33.89 -6.27
CA GLY A 340 9.24 -33.98 -5.05
C GLY A 340 8.50 -34.25 -3.74
N ASP A 341 7.20 -33.97 -3.68
CA ASP A 341 6.41 -34.06 -2.42
C ASP A 341 5.31 -35.14 -2.48
N CYS A 342 5.37 -36.01 -3.47
CA CYS A 342 4.38 -37.06 -3.67
C CYS A 342 4.74 -38.38 -3.04
N GLY A 343 3.72 -39.16 -2.73
CA GLY A 343 3.86 -40.60 -2.47
C GLY A 343 4.44 -41.36 -3.66
N SER A 344 5.03 -42.55 -3.41
CA SER A 344 5.62 -43.38 -4.46
C SER A 344 4.62 -43.79 -5.56
N ASP A 345 3.34 -43.85 -5.21
CA ASP A 345 2.25 -44.34 -6.05
C ASP A 345 1.40 -43.20 -6.61
N GLU A 346 1.90 -41.96 -6.51
CA GLU A 346 1.25 -40.73 -6.95
C GLU A 346 2.03 -40.03 -8.06
N PHE A 347 1.32 -39.36 -8.93
CA PHE A 347 1.85 -38.28 -9.78
C PHE A 347 1.62 -36.94 -9.11
N CYS A 348 2.63 -36.05 -9.16
CA CYS A 348 2.51 -34.65 -8.77
C CYS A 348 2.98 -33.75 -9.89
N VAL A 349 2.17 -32.78 -10.23
CA VAL A 349 2.52 -31.73 -11.17
C VAL A 349 2.36 -30.36 -10.53
N TRP A 350 3.29 -29.47 -10.85
CA TRP A 350 3.30 -28.11 -10.38
C TRP A 350 3.32 -27.13 -11.54
N MET A 351 2.47 -26.11 -11.46
CA MET A 351 2.62 -24.88 -12.24
C MET A 351 3.08 -23.77 -11.30
N VAL A 352 4.19 -23.12 -11.61
CA VAL A 352 4.71 -21.98 -10.84
C VAL A 352 4.92 -20.82 -11.80
N ILE A 353 4.20 -19.73 -11.55
CA ILE A 353 4.30 -18.50 -12.33
C ILE A 353 4.96 -17.43 -11.46
N GLY A 354 6.17 -17.03 -11.81
CA GLY A 354 6.88 -15.99 -11.10
C GLY A 354 6.21 -14.62 -11.27
N GLY A 355 6.28 -13.77 -10.23
CA GLY A 355 5.62 -12.49 -10.21
C GLY A 355 6.00 -11.54 -11.35
N SER A 356 7.20 -11.67 -11.93
CA SER A 356 7.58 -10.89 -13.13
C SER A 356 6.74 -11.25 -14.34
N THR A 357 6.34 -12.53 -14.47
CA THR A 357 5.45 -13.00 -15.54
C THR A 357 4.02 -12.57 -15.27
N VAL A 358 3.53 -12.74 -14.03
CA VAL A 358 2.18 -12.31 -13.63
C VAL A 358 1.96 -10.84 -13.94
N ARG A 359 2.90 -9.98 -13.55
CA ARG A 359 2.83 -8.53 -13.81
C ARG A 359 2.97 -8.12 -15.28
N GLY A 360 3.19 -9.06 -16.18
CA GLY A 360 3.12 -8.84 -17.62
C GLY A 360 1.68 -8.83 -18.16
N PHE A 361 0.72 -9.27 -17.36
CA PHE A 361 -0.71 -9.33 -17.70
C PHE A 361 -1.49 -8.30 -16.87
N LEU A 362 -2.79 -8.19 -17.08
CA LEU A 362 -3.66 -7.33 -16.25
C LEU A 362 -4.05 -8.05 -14.95
N PRO A 363 -4.18 -7.32 -13.81
CA PRO A 363 -4.80 -7.87 -12.61
C PRO A 363 -6.27 -8.21 -12.85
N GLY A 364 -6.84 -9.07 -12.04
CA GLY A 364 -8.23 -9.51 -12.15
C GLY A 364 -8.35 -11.00 -11.84
N ASP A 365 -9.50 -11.59 -12.17
CA ASP A 365 -9.75 -12.99 -11.88
C ASP A 365 -9.04 -13.89 -12.91
N TRP A 366 -8.20 -14.76 -12.41
CA TRP A 366 -7.48 -15.76 -13.19
C TRP A 366 -8.11 -17.12 -12.98
N THR A 367 -7.93 -18.03 -13.92
CA THR A 367 -8.48 -19.37 -13.80
C THR A 367 -7.41 -20.44 -13.91
N VAL A 368 -7.65 -21.55 -13.19
CA VAL A 368 -6.96 -22.82 -13.39
C VAL A 368 -7.98 -23.87 -13.74
N ASP A 369 -7.79 -24.48 -14.91
CA ASP A 369 -8.55 -25.64 -15.38
C ASP A 369 -7.81 -26.92 -15.02
N LEU A 370 -8.50 -27.86 -14.39
CA LEU A 370 -8.11 -29.24 -14.25
C LEU A 370 -8.86 -30.06 -15.31
N GLU A 371 -8.11 -30.67 -16.21
CA GLU A 371 -8.66 -31.46 -17.32
C GLU A 371 -8.44 -32.95 -17.12
N ASN A 372 -9.52 -33.72 -17.29
CA ASN A 372 -9.48 -35.16 -17.49
C ASN A 372 -9.85 -35.49 -18.95
N ALA A 373 -8.85 -35.89 -19.77
CA ALA A 373 -9.03 -36.34 -21.12
C ALA A 373 -9.11 -37.90 -21.24
N GLU A 374 -8.99 -38.62 -20.11
CA GLU A 374 -9.00 -40.06 -20.07
C GLU A 374 -10.41 -40.65 -20.24
N THR A 375 -10.46 -41.94 -20.58
CA THR A 375 -11.73 -42.66 -20.77
C THR A 375 -12.33 -43.23 -19.48
N HIS A 376 -11.70 -42.96 -18.35
CA HIS A 376 -12.13 -43.38 -17.03
C HIS A 376 -12.16 -42.17 -16.06
N ASN A 377 -12.89 -42.29 -14.96
CA ASN A 377 -12.88 -41.34 -13.91
C ASN A 377 -11.54 -41.41 -13.17
N THR A 378 -11.01 -40.31 -12.72
CA THR A 378 -9.73 -40.26 -12.00
C THR A 378 -9.92 -39.61 -10.65
N GLU A 379 -9.36 -40.21 -9.60
CA GLU A 379 -9.31 -39.63 -8.27
C GLU A 379 -8.26 -38.53 -8.24
N VAL A 380 -8.51 -37.50 -7.46
CA VAL A 380 -7.57 -36.43 -7.14
C VAL A 380 -7.34 -36.46 -5.63
N ASN A 381 -6.10 -36.70 -5.22
CA ASN A 381 -5.71 -36.74 -3.82
C ASN A 381 -5.64 -35.34 -3.23
N GLU A 382 -5.01 -34.41 -3.98
CA GLU A 382 -4.89 -33.02 -3.53
C GLU A 382 -4.74 -32.08 -4.74
N PHE A 383 -5.50 -31.00 -4.70
CA PHE A 383 -5.30 -29.85 -5.58
C PHE A 383 -5.10 -28.59 -4.71
N VAL A 384 -4.05 -27.82 -5.00
CA VAL A 384 -3.68 -26.64 -4.21
C VAL A 384 -3.51 -25.44 -5.13
N ILE A 385 -4.04 -24.30 -4.71
CA ILE A 385 -3.76 -22.99 -5.29
C ILE A 385 -3.09 -22.14 -4.22
N GLU A 386 -1.97 -21.50 -4.57
CA GLU A 386 -1.29 -20.55 -3.70
C GLU A 386 -1.03 -19.22 -4.41
N LEU A 387 -1.28 -18.14 -3.67
CA LEU A 387 -0.92 -16.78 -4.03
C LEU A 387 0.05 -16.26 -2.98
N GLN A 388 1.27 -15.94 -3.37
CA GLN A 388 2.26 -15.40 -2.47
C GLN A 388 2.73 -14.02 -2.93
N TYR A 389 2.55 -13.04 -2.05
CA TYR A 389 2.97 -11.66 -2.25
C TYR A 389 4.37 -11.38 -1.70
N ARG A 390 4.82 -12.20 -0.79
CA ARG A 390 6.18 -12.12 -0.27
C ARG A 390 7.06 -13.26 -0.75
#